data_474f0ac7f3da34d4b2d4f216d903de28
#
_entry.id   474f0ac7f3da34d4b2d4f216d903de28
#
_cell.length_a   1.000
_cell.length_b   1.000
_cell.length_c   1.000
_cell.angle_alpha   90.00
_cell.angle_beta   90.00
_cell.angle_gamma   90.00
#
_symmetry.space_group_name_H-M   'P 1'
#
loop_
_entity.id
_entity.type
_entity.pdbx_description
1 polymer ?
#
loop_
_entity_poly.entity_id
_entity_poly.type
_entity_poly.pdbx_seq_one_letter_code
_entity_poly.pdbx_strand_id
1 'polypeptide(L)'
;VNESKTIETIRLAGELEISRKREMRDALALSQNARAVLLDLSDVTYADSTALTELLRFCVAAQGADMPIAVLIAAPQFLRLVQYAGLATAFRIFQDRGDALHYLSECAGM
;
A
#
# COMPACT_ATOMS: atom_id res chain seq x y z
N VAL A 1 2.40 23.90 15.64
CA VAL A 1 2.36 23.31 15.24
C VAL A 1 2.66 22.33 14.79
N ASN A 2 2.25 22.06 14.70
CA ASN A 2 2.38 21.08 14.35
C ASN A 2 2.32 20.53 13.33
N GLU A 3 2.77 20.65 12.66
CA GLU A 3 2.55 19.97 11.87
C GLU A 3 2.53 18.82 11.71
N SER A 4 2.43 19.11 11.26
CA SER A 4 1.96 17.84 11.76
C SER A 4 1.92 16.80 10.68
N LYS A 5 2.38 15.61 10.99
CA LYS A 5 2.38 14.49 10.08
C LYS A 5 1.00 13.85 10.07
N THR A 6 0.61 13.29 8.94
CA THR A 6 -0.71 12.72 8.74
C THR A 6 -0.60 11.32 8.12
N ILE A 7 -1.74 10.66 7.99
CA ILE A 7 -1.84 9.43 7.20
C ILE A 7 -1.95 9.86 5.74
N GLU A 8 -0.99 9.41 4.94
CA GLU A 8 -0.95 9.72 3.53
C GLU A 8 -1.59 8.58 2.74
N THR A 9 -2.38 8.92 1.73
CA THR A 9 -3.00 7.91 0.88
C THR A 9 -2.30 7.89 -0.46
N ILE A 10 -1.80 6.72 -0.85
CA ILE A 10 -1.29 6.47 -2.19
C ILE A 10 -2.31 5.58 -2.88
N ARG A 11 -2.82 6.03 -4.03
CA ARG A 11 -3.87 5.32 -4.73
C ARG A 11 -3.41 4.89 -6.11
N LEU A 12 -3.60 3.61 -6.40
CA LEU A 12 -3.41 3.04 -7.73
C LEU A 12 -4.71 2.39 -8.15
N ALA A 13 -4.96 2.32 -9.45
CA ALA A 13 -6.22 1.78 -9.97
C ALA A 13 -6.00 1.09 -11.31
N GLY A 14 -6.93 0.20 -11.66
CA GLY A 14 -6.94 -0.47 -12.94
C GLY A 14 -5.97 -1.64 -13.00
N GLU A 15 -5.43 -1.87 -14.17
CA GLU A 15 -4.48 -2.97 -14.39
C GLU A 15 -3.07 -2.47 -14.20
N LEU A 16 -2.37 -3.04 -13.25
CA LEU A 16 -0.99 -2.67 -12.97
C LEU A 16 -0.08 -3.64 -13.71
N GLU A 17 0.56 -3.14 -14.75
CA GLU A 17 1.44 -3.94 -15.60
C GLU A 17 2.74 -3.22 -15.87
N ILE A 18 3.67 -3.94 -16.52
CA ILE A 18 5.02 -3.43 -16.75
C ILE A 18 5.04 -2.08 -17.46
N SER A 19 4.06 -1.83 -18.35
CA SER A 19 3.96 -0.56 -19.05
C SER A 19 3.73 0.62 -18.12
N ARG A 20 3.25 0.38 -16.89
CA ARG A 20 2.99 1.40 -15.90
C ARG A 20 4.06 1.43 -14.80
N LYS A 21 5.19 0.78 -15.02
CA LYS A 21 6.22 0.65 -14.00
C LYS A 21 6.72 2.00 -13.49
N ARG A 22 6.95 2.96 -14.40
CA ARG A 22 7.41 4.28 -13.99
C ARG A 22 6.35 5.01 -13.18
N GLU A 23 5.10 4.93 -13.62
CA GLU A 23 3.99 5.52 -12.88
C GLU A 23 3.91 4.96 -11.47
N MET A 24 4.03 3.64 -11.34
CA MET A 24 4.00 3.00 -10.03
C MET A 24 5.17 3.45 -9.16
N ARG A 25 6.37 3.50 -9.71
CA ARG A 25 7.54 3.94 -8.94
C ARG A 25 7.41 5.37 -8.46
N ASP A 26 6.87 6.25 -9.31
CA ASP A 26 6.67 7.65 -8.94
C ASP A 26 5.62 7.79 -7.85
N ALA A 27 4.56 6.98 -7.92
CA ALA A 27 3.49 7.02 -6.93
C ALA A 27 3.91 6.36 -5.60
N LEU A 28 4.71 5.29 -5.67
CA LEU A 28 5.11 4.51 -4.50
C LEU A 28 6.39 5.09 -3.90
N ALA A 29 6.26 6.29 -3.36
CA ALA A 29 7.38 6.97 -2.73
C ALA A 29 6.98 7.40 -1.32
N LEU A 30 7.88 7.17 -0.37
CA LEU A 30 7.63 7.56 1.02
C LEU A 30 7.78 9.07 1.18
N SER A 31 6.81 9.67 1.84
CA SER A 31 6.84 11.09 2.15
C SER A 31 7.42 11.30 3.55
N GLN A 32 8.25 12.32 3.70
CA GLN A 32 8.80 12.68 5.01
C GLN A 32 7.74 13.25 5.93
N ASN A 33 6.62 13.70 5.38
CA ASN A 33 5.55 14.29 6.17
C ASN A 33 4.51 13.29 6.64
N ALA A 34 4.61 12.03 6.20
CA ALA A 34 3.65 11.02 6.59
C ALA A 34 4.06 10.35 7.89
N ARG A 35 3.08 10.07 8.74
CA ARG A 35 3.26 9.20 9.91
C ARG A 35 2.91 7.76 9.60
N ALA A 36 2.05 7.58 8.59
CA ALA A 36 1.60 6.27 8.16
C ALA A 36 1.09 6.40 6.74
N VAL A 37 1.00 5.28 6.03
CA VAL A 37 0.56 5.27 4.64
C VAL A 37 -0.57 4.29 4.46
N LEU A 38 -1.65 4.75 3.83
CA LEU A 38 -2.69 3.89 3.31
C LEU A 38 -2.42 3.68 1.82
N LEU A 39 -2.05 2.45 1.47
CA LEU A 39 -1.87 2.09 0.07
C LEU A 39 -3.21 1.57 -0.44
N ASP A 40 -3.93 2.44 -1.14
CA ASP A 40 -5.29 2.15 -1.58
C ASP A 40 -5.26 1.48 -2.95
N LEU A 41 -5.43 0.18 -2.95
CA LEU A 41 -5.49 -0.64 -4.16
C LEU A 41 -6.91 -1.18 -4.39
N SER A 42 -7.92 -0.51 -3.81
CA SER A 42 -9.30 -0.99 -3.88
C SER A 42 -9.84 -1.00 -5.30
N ASP A 43 -9.32 -0.16 -6.19
CA ASP A 43 -9.74 -0.13 -7.60
C ASP A 43 -8.77 -0.84 -8.53
N VAL A 44 -7.80 -1.56 -7.99
CA VAL A 44 -6.89 -2.39 -8.79
C VAL A 44 -7.61 -3.69 -9.14
N THR A 45 -7.64 -4.01 -10.43
CA THR A 45 -8.31 -5.22 -10.93
C THR A 45 -7.34 -6.34 -11.27
N TYR A 46 -6.08 -5.98 -11.54
CA TYR A 46 -5.07 -6.96 -11.95
C TYR A 46 -3.67 -6.39 -11.69
N ALA A 47 -2.73 -7.27 -11.37
CA ALA A 47 -1.33 -6.89 -11.25
C ALA A 47 -0.46 -8.02 -11.78
N ASP A 48 0.50 -7.69 -12.65
CA ASP A 48 1.46 -8.68 -13.13
C ASP A 48 2.63 -8.80 -12.14
N SER A 49 3.59 -9.66 -12.45
CA SER A 49 4.72 -9.89 -11.55
C SER A 49 5.58 -8.64 -11.35
N THR A 50 5.67 -7.79 -12.37
CA THR A 50 6.39 -6.52 -12.23
C THR A 50 5.71 -5.62 -11.20
N ALA A 51 4.39 -5.50 -11.29
CA ALA A 51 3.62 -4.69 -10.35
C ALA A 51 3.74 -5.24 -8.93
N LEU A 52 3.61 -6.56 -8.76
CA LEU A 52 3.75 -7.17 -7.44
C LEU A 52 5.13 -6.90 -6.85
N THR A 53 6.17 -6.94 -7.68
CA THR A 53 7.53 -6.64 -7.24
C THR A 53 7.66 -5.20 -6.77
N GLU A 54 7.08 -4.25 -7.50
CA GLU A 54 7.13 -2.85 -7.10
C GLU A 54 6.37 -2.60 -5.79
N LEU A 55 5.21 -3.23 -5.64
CA LEU A 55 4.43 -3.12 -4.39
C LEU A 55 5.21 -3.71 -3.22
N LEU A 56 5.81 -4.87 -3.41
CA LEU A 56 6.61 -5.50 -2.36
C LEU A 56 7.81 -4.64 -2.00
N ARG A 57 8.50 -4.09 -3.00
CA ARG A 57 9.66 -3.23 -2.78
C ARG A 57 9.28 -2.04 -1.91
N PHE A 58 8.14 -1.43 -2.21
CA PHE A 58 7.65 -0.30 -1.43
C PHE A 58 7.38 -0.70 0.03
N CYS A 59 6.70 -1.83 0.24
CA CYS A 59 6.39 -2.28 1.59
C CYS A 59 7.64 -2.63 2.40
N VAL A 60 8.64 -3.23 1.74
CA VAL A 60 9.90 -3.52 2.41
C VAL A 60 10.64 -2.24 2.78
N ALA A 61 10.66 -1.27 1.88
CA ALA A 61 11.30 0.02 2.16
C ALA A 61 10.62 0.72 3.33
N ALA A 62 9.29 0.64 3.39
CA ALA A 62 8.55 1.25 4.49
C ALA A 62 8.86 0.58 5.82
N GLN A 63 8.97 -0.74 5.83
CA GLN A 63 9.36 -1.46 7.04
C GLN A 63 10.76 -1.04 7.51
N GLY A 64 11.68 -0.88 6.57
CA GLY A 64 13.03 -0.43 6.90
C GLY A 64 13.07 0.99 7.45
N ALA A 65 12.08 1.80 7.11
CA ALA A 65 11.96 3.18 7.60
C ALA A 65 11.01 3.29 8.80
N ASP A 66 10.55 2.16 9.33
CA ASP A 66 9.57 2.10 10.43
C ASP A 66 8.29 2.88 10.11
N MET A 67 7.90 2.87 8.83
CA MET A 67 6.69 3.54 8.37
C MET A 67 5.53 2.55 8.35
N PRO A 68 4.50 2.74 9.18
CA PRO A 68 3.34 1.86 9.14
C PRO A 68 2.62 1.97 7.81
N ILE A 69 2.28 0.82 7.23
CA ILE A 69 1.54 0.74 5.97
C ILE A 69 0.36 -0.21 6.13
N ALA A 70 -0.80 0.23 5.67
CA ALA A 70 -1.96 -0.65 5.47
C ALA A 70 -2.25 -0.70 3.98
N VAL A 71 -2.52 -1.90 3.47
CA VAL A 71 -2.83 -2.10 2.06
C VAL A 71 -4.30 -2.46 1.95
N LEU A 72 -5.04 -1.64 1.22
CA LEU A 72 -6.49 -1.83 1.06
C LEU A 72 -6.74 -2.53 -0.28
N ILE A 73 -7.29 -3.74 -0.22
CA ILE A 73 -7.58 -4.55 -1.40
C ILE A 73 -9.05 -4.95 -1.35
N ALA A 74 -9.81 -4.60 -2.38
CA ALA A 74 -11.24 -4.92 -2.44
C ALA A 74 -11.55 -6.05 -3.43
N ALA A 75 -10.84 -6.12 -4.55
CA ALA A 75 -11.13 -7.12 -5.59
C ALA A 75 -10.71 -8.51 -5.13
N PRO A 76 -11.64 -9.49 -5.07
CA PRO A 76 -11.28 -10.84 -4.60
C PRO A 76 -10.21 -11.51 -5.43
N GLN A 77 -10.21 -11.27 -6.74
CA GLN A 77 -9.19 -11.86 -7.63
C GLN A 77 -7.80 -11.35 -7.31
N PHE A 78 -7.69 -10.04 -7.06
CA PHE A 78 -6.40 -9.45 -6.72
C PHE A 78 -5.94 -9.93 -5.34
N LEU A 79 -6.87 -10.02 -4.39
CA LEU A 79 -6.53 -10.53 -3.06
C LEU A 79 -6.00 -11.97 -3.16
N ARG A 80 -6.65 -12.82 -3.95
CA ARG A 80 -6.18 -14.19 -4.14
C ARG A 80 -4.80 -14.23 -4.78
N LEU A 81 -4.55 -13.35 -5.75
CA LEU A 81 -3.25 -13.28 -6.41
C LEU A 81 -2.16 -12.94 -5.41
N VAL A 82 -2.39 -11.97 -4.55
CA VAL A 82 -1.45 -11.56 -3.51
C VAL A 82 -1.19 -12.71 -2.54
N GLN A 83 -2.25 -13.40 -2.13
CA GLN A 83 -2.11 -14.55 -1.23
C GLN A 83 -1.36 -15.69 -1.90
N TYR A 84 -1.67 -15.96 -3.16
CA TYR A 84 -1.05 -17.04 -3.92
C TYR A 84 0.44 -16.78 -4.13
N ALA A 85 0.82 -15.53 -4.31
CA ALA A 85 2.21 -15.14 -4.48
C ALA A 85 2.99 -15.15 -3.15
N GLY A 86 2.33 -15.44 -2.04
CA GLY A 86 2.98 -15.47 -0.73
C GLY A 86 3.26 -14.10 -0.16
N LEU A 87 2.60 -13.05 -0.66
CA LEU A 87 2.86 -11.69 -0.23
C LEU A 87 1.97 -11.24 0.92
N ALA A 88 1.02 -12.07 1.33
CA ALA A 88 0.09 -11.70 2.40
C ALA A 88 0.79 -11.46 3.73
N THR A 89 1.95 -12.07 3.94
CA THR A 89 2.73 -11.86 5.17
C THR A 89 3.52 -10.56 5.13
N ALA A 90 3.89 -10.09 3.92
CA ALA A 90 4.62 -8.84 3.75
C ALA A 90 3.68 -7.64 3.74
N PHE A 91 2.42 -7.85 3.39
CA PHE A 91 1.41 -6.80 3.29
C PHE A 91 0.46 -6.88 4.47
N ARG A 92 0.22 -5.76 5.12
CA ARG A 92 -0.85 -5.67 6.12
C ARG A 92 -2.13 -5.34 5.37
N ILE A 93 -2.91 -6.35 5.04
CA ILE A 93 -4.04 -6.24 4.12
C ILE A 93 -5.35 -6.02 4.86
N PHE A 94 -6.12 -5.06 4.36
CA PHE A 94 -7.47 -4.77 4.84
C PHE A 94 -8.42 -4.75 3.65
N GLN A 95 -9.67 -5.11 3.89
CA GLN A 95 -10.72 -5.03 2.88
C GLN A 95 -11.67 -3.86 3.16
N ASP A 96 -11.57 -3.26 4.32
CA ASP A 96 -12.38 -2.13 4.72
C ASP A 96 -11.49 -0.93 5.04
N ARG A 97 -11.81 0.22 4.45
CA ARG A 97 -11.02 1.44 4.63
C ARG A 97 -11.00 1.89 6.09
N GLY A 98 -12.15 1.79 6.77
CA GLY A 98 -12.24 2.18 8.18
C GLY A 98 -11.31 1.37 9.05
N ASP A 99 -11.26 0.06 8.84
CA ASP A 99 -10.36 -0.81 9.59
C ASP A 99 -8.90 -0.47 9.32
N ALA A 100 -8.57 -0.19 8.06
CA ALA A 100 -7.21 0.17 7.69
C ALA A 100 -6.79 1.48 8.36
N LEU A 101 -7.65 2.48 8.33
CA LEU A 101 -7.35 3.77 8.93
C LEU A 101 -7.23 3.68 10.44
N HIS A 102 -8.09 2.86 11.07
CA HIS A 102 -8.01 2.64 12.51
C HIS A 102 -6.67 2.02 12.90
N TYR A 103 -6.25 1.00 12.17
CA TYR A 103 -4.96 0.37 12.39
C TYR A 103 -3.81 1.38 12.27
N LEU A 104 -3.83 2.20 11.20
CA LEU A 104 -2.78 3.16 10.98
C LEU A 104 -2.76 4.26 12.06
N SER A 105 -3.93 4.68 12.51
CA SER A 105 -4.01 5.67 13.58
C SER A 105 -3.38 5.13 14.86
N GLU A 106 -3.63 3.89 15.19
CA GLU A 106 -3.02 3.27 16.37
C GLU A 106 -1.51 3.14 16.24
N CYS A 107 -1.04 2.71 15.06
CA CYS A 107 0.39 2.57 14.83
C CYS A 107 1.12 3.91 14.88
N ALA A 108 0.47 4.97 14.43
CA ALA A 108 1.06 6.30 14.38
C ALA A 108 0.91 7.06 15.69
N GLY A 109 0.22 6.50 16.67
CA GLY A 109 -0.01 7.17 17.95
C GLY A 109 -1.00 8.31 17.86
N MET A 110 -1.93 8.20 16.93
CA MET A 110 -2.91 9.28 16.69
C MET A 110 -4.20 9.02 17.44
#